data_5daa8280b69a30ad461a340d288fdb07
#
_entry.id   5daa8280b69a30ad461a340d288fdb07
#
_cell.length_a   1.000
_cell.length_b   1.000
_cell.length_c   1.000
_cell.angle_alpha   90.00
_cell.angle_beta   90.00
_cell.angle_gamma   90.00
#
_symmetry.space_group_name_H-M   'P 1'
#
loop_
_entity.id
_entity.type
_entity.pdbx_description
1 polymer ?
#
loop_
_entity_poly.entity_id
_entity_poly.type
_entity_poly.pdbx_seq_one_letter_code
_entity_poly.pdbx_strand_id
1 'polypeptide(L)'
;MGLGTILMDITSPLLEAIAPFVPGDIFPYFFTMDLFQRAMLAALMVTVVAGILGTYLLIQNLALIGDGLAHVSFGGVAVGIVLGSTSPLWYALVFSITATILIHEMQSREILTGDASIAIFLTGMLALGLVILRLGGGGITTDIEGYLFGNLLLIDEASLDFISLICLFSII
;
A
#
# COMPACT_ATOMS: atom_id res chain seq x y z
N MET A 1 22.36 9.29 0.88
CA MET A 1 22.13 8.01 0.18
C MET A 1 21.24 7.19 1.07
N GLY A 2 20.04 6.92 0.61
CA GLY A 2 19.09 6.08 1.33
C GLY A 2 19.28 4.60 0.97
N LEU A 3 18.57 3.72 1.69
CA LEU A 3 18.63 2.27 1.40
C LEU A 3 18.11 1.95 -0.01
N GLY A 4 17.05 2.64 -0.45
CA GLY A 4 16.47 2.45 -1.77
C GLY A 4 17.42 2.85 -2.90
N THR A 5 18.15 3.97 -2.73
CA THR A 5 19.16 4.41 -3.71
C THR A 5 20.30 3.42 -3.81
N ILE A 6 20.80 2.86 -2.70
CA ILE A 6 21.84 1.83 -2.71
C ILE A 6 21.35 0.56 -3.41
N LEU A 7 20.12 0.14 -3.15
CA LEU A 7 19.52 -1.01 -3.81
C LEU A 7 19.35 -0.77 -5.32
N MET A 8 18.96 0.44 -5.72
CA MET A 8 18.90 0.82 -7.14
C MET A 8 20.27 0.72 -7.81
N ASP A 9 21.32 1.27 -7.20
CA ASP A 9 22.69 1.22 -7.75
C ASP A 9 23.18 -0.22 -7.99
N ILE A 10 22.72 -1.17 -7.17
CA ILE A 10 23.06 -2.59 -7.32
C ILE A 10 22.17 -3.28 -8.37
N THR A 11 20.88 -2.97 -8.40
CA THR A 11 19.91 -3.66 -9.25
C THR A 11 19.82 -3.10 -10.66
N SER A 12 20.03 -1.79 -10.87
CA SER A 12 20.02 -1.15 -12.19
C SER A 12 20.90 -1.84 -13.21
N PRO A 13 22.22 -2.08 -12.95
CA PRO A 13 23.07 -2.73 -13.94
C PRO A 13 22.64 -4.16 -14.24
N LEU A 14 22.02 -4.86 -13.30
CA LEU A 14 21.47 -6.20 -13.53
C LEU A 14 20.27 -6.16 -14.47
N LEU A 15 19.37 -5.20 -14.27
CA LEU A 15 18.17 -5.01 -15.10
C LEU A 15 18.54 -4.57 -16.51
N GLU A 16 19.48 -3.67 -16.65
CA GLU A 16 20.01 -3.26 -17.95
C GLU A 16 20.69 -4.42 -18.70
N ALA A 17 21.40 -5.30 -17.98
CA ALA A 17 22.01 -6.49 -18.57
C ALA A 17 20.96 -7.52 -19.05
N ILE A 18 19.79 -7.56 -18.45
CA ILE A 18 18.67 -8.43 -18.84
C ILE A 18 17.92 -7.87 -20.06
N ALA A 19 17.85 -6.55 -20.21
CA ALA A 19 17.11 -5.88 -21.28
C ALA A 19 17.32 -6.47 -22.68
N PRO A 20 18.55 -6.81 -23.15
CA PRO A 20 18.77 -7.37 -24.48
C PRO A 20 18.16 -8.77 -24.68
N PHE A 21 17.90 -9.51 -23.61
CA PHE A 21 17.33 -10.86 -23.67
C PHE A 21 15.81 -10.87 -23.68
N VAL A 22 15.19 -9.72 -23.44
CA VAL A 22 13.72 -9.57 -23.41
C VAL A 22 13.20 -9.43 -24.84
N PRO A 23 12.25 -10.27 -25.27
CA PRO A 23 11.71 -10.21 -26.62
C PRO A 23 10.78 -9.00 -26.80
N GLY A 24 10.86 -8.36 -27.98
CA GLY A 24 10.02 -7.23 -28.39
C GLY A 24 10.81 -5.96 -28.64
N ASP A 25 10.22 -5.04 -29.38
CA ASP A 25 10.89 -3.78 -29.77
C ASP A 25 10.78 -2.68 -28.69
N ILE A 26 9.74 -2.71 -27.90
CA ILE A 26 9.43 -1.67 -26.89
C ILE A 26 9.71 -2.17 -25.47
N PHE A 27 9.43 -3.45 -25.20
CA PHE A 27 9.50 -4.01 -23.86
C PHE A 27 10.89 -3.96 -23.20
N PRO A 28 12.02 -4.15 -23.92
CA PRO A 28 13.37 -4.01 -23.37
C PRO A 28 13.66 -2.61 -22.79
N TYR A 29 13.07 -1.55 -23.36
CA TYR A 29 13.29 -0.19 -22.90
C TYR A 29 12.78 0.08 -21.48
N PHE A 30 11.76 -0.65 -21.02
CA PHE A 30 11.27 -0.52 -19.66
C PHE A 30 12.34 -0.87 -18.62
N PHE A 31 13.21 -1.83 -18.93
CA PHE A 31 14.29 -2.26 -18.03
C PHE A 31 15.43 -1.24 -17.91
N THR A 32 15.51 -0.27 -18.81
CA THR A 32 16.50 0.81 -18.80
C THR A 32 15.93 2.13 -18.24
N MET A 33 14.62 2.19 -17.96
CA MET A 33 13.96 3.39 -17.43
C MET A 33 13.98 3.40 -15.91
N ASP A 34 14.59 4.41 -15.29
CA ASP A 34 14.67 4.57 -13.83
C ASP A 34 13.31 4.43 -13.14
N LEU A 35 12.27 5.02 -13.72
CA LEU A 35 10.92 5.00 -13.20
C LEU A 35 10.37 3.57 -13.08
N PHE A 36 10.60 2.74 -14.10
CA PHE A 36 10.19 1.35 -14.10
C PHE A 36 11.04 0.50 -13.16
N GLN A 37 12.35 0.75 -13.12
CA GLN A 37 13.27 0.05 -12.21
C GLN A 37 12.89 0.30 -10.74
N ARG A 38 12.56 1.54 -10.37
CA ARG A 38 12.07 1.90 -9.02
C ARG A 38 10.76 1.19 -8.70
N ALA A 39 9.81 1.21 -9.62
CA ALA A 39 8.52 0.54 -9.45
C ALA A 39 8.69 -0.98 -9.26
N MET A 40 9.54 -1.59 -10.07
CA MET A 40 9.80 -3.03 -10.02
C MET A 40 10.51 -3.43 -8.73
N LEU A 41 11.50 -2.66 -8.29
CA LEU A 41 12.21 -2.89 -7.04
C LEU A 41 11.27 -2.76 -5.84
N ALA A 42 10.45 -1.70 -5.81
CA ALA A 42 9.46 -1.52 -4.76
C ALA A 42 8.44 -2.67 -4.71
N ALA A 43 7.91 -3.06 -5.87
CA ALA A 43 6.96 -4.17 -5.98
C ALA A 43 7.58 -5.49 -5.49
N LEU A 44 8.83 -5.77 -5.85
CA LEU A 44 9.53 -6.98 -5.44
C LEU A 44 9.76 -7.00 -3.92
N MET A 45 10.23 -5.91 -3.34
CA MET A 45 10.42 -5.80 -1.89
C MET A 45 9.11 -5.99 -1.12
N VAL A 46 8.05 -5.29 -1.53
CA VAL A 46 6.73 -5.40 -0.91
C VAL A 46 6.19 -6.82 -1.04
N THR A 47 6.37 -7.47 -2.19
CA THR A 47 5.91 -8.85 -2.41
C THR A 47 6.60 -9.84 -1.49
N VAL A 48 7.92 -9.71 -1.29
CA VAL A 48 8.67 -10.58 -0.37
C VAL A 48 8.19 -10.41 1.06
N VAL A 49 8.04 -9.16 1.53
CA VAL A 49 7.53 -8.87 2.87
C VAL A 49 6.10 -9.36 3.04
N ALA A 50 5.23 -9.09 2.06
CA ALA A 50 3.85 -9.57 2.07
C ALA A 50 3.74 -11.09 2.09
N GLY A 51 4.64 -11.81 1.40
CA GLY A 51 4.71 -13.28 1.44
C GLY A 51 5.06 -13.81 2.82
N ILE A 52 6.06 -13.23 3.48
CA ILE A 52 6.49 -13.63 4.81
C ILE A 52 5.42 -13.32 5.85
N LEU A 53 4.98 -12.05 5.92
CA LEU A 53 3.96 -11.61 6.88
C LEU A 53 2.60 -12.25 6.60
N GLY A 54 2.22 -12.39 5.33
CA GLY A 54 0.96 -13.00 4.92
C GLY A 54 0.84 -14.45 5.38
N THR A 55 1.91 -15.22 5.31
CA THR A 55 1.92 -16.60 5.83
C THR A 55 1.65 -16.62 7.34
N TYR A 56 2.29 -15.74 8.10
CA TYR A 56 2.05 -15.60 9.54
C TYR A 56 0.61 -15.16 9.84
N LEU A 57 0.11 -14.15 9.14
CA LEU A 57 -1.25 -13.64 9.32
C LEU A 57 -2.32 -14.69 8.97
N LEU A 58 -2.06 -15.53 7.96
CA LEU A 58 -2.94 -16.63 7.59
C LEU A 58 -3.13 -17.64 8.74
N ILE A 59 -2.06 -17.98 9.43
CA ILE A 59 -2.10 -18.89 10.59
C ILE A 59 -2.89 -18.26 11.74
N GLN A 60 -2.87 -16.94 11.86
CA GLN A 60 -3.62 -16.19 12.89
C GLN A 60 -5.10 -15.94 12.53
N ASN A 61 -5.61 -16.47 11.42
CA ASN A 61 -6.94 -16.18 10.88
C ASN A 61 -7.16 -14.68 10.60
N LEU A 62 -6.12 -14.01 10.12
CA LEU A 62 -6.10 -12.59 9.74
C LEU A 62 -5.74 -12.43 8.25
N ALA A 63 -6.16 -13.37 7.40
CA ALA A 63 -5.81 -13.40 5.98
C ALA A 63 -6.20 -12.12 5.24
N LEU A 64 -7.32 -11.51 5.61
CA LEU A 64 -7.86 -10.32 4.97
C LEU A 64 -7.36 -9.00 5.57
N ILE A 65 -6.45 -9.02 6.57
CA ILE A 65 -6.07 -7.80 7.30
C ILE A 65 -5.43 -6.73 6.39
N GLY A 66 -4.61 -7.15 5.42
CA GLY A 66 -3.96 -6.24 4.48
C GLY A 66 -4.98 -5.48 3.62
N ASP A 67 -5.93 -6.20 3.05
CA ASP A 67 -7.00 -5.61 2.24
C ASP A 67 -7.96 -4.77 3.11
N GLY A 68 -8.34 -5.29 4.28
CA GLY A 68 -9.17 -4.57 5.24
C GLY A 68 -8.58 -3.23 5.66
N LEU A 69 -7.29 -3.19 6.01
CA LEU A 69 -6.61 -1.95 6.39
C LEU A 69 -6.42 -0.99 5.22
N ALA A 70 -6.25 -1.49 3.99
CA ALA A 70 -6.21 -0.64 2.80
C ALA A 70 -7.52 0.14 2.63
N HIS A 71 -8.67 -0.53 2.76
CA HIS A 71 -9.97 0.13 2.68
C HIS A 71 -10.26 1.05 3.88
N VAL A 72 -9.80 0.70 5.06
CA VAL A 72 -9.86 1.58 6.24
C VAL A 72 -9.03 2.84 6.03
N SER A 73 -7.81 2.70 5.52
CA SER A 73 -6.93 3.82 5.17
C SER A 73 -7.60 4.75 4.16
N PHE A 74 -8.24 4.19 3.13
CA PHE A 74 -9.01 4.97 2.15
C PHE A 74 -10.13 5.77 2.82
N GLY A 75 -10.90 5.17 3.74
CA GLY A 75 -11.91 5.89 4.50
C GLY A 75 -11.33 7.07 5.29
N GLY A 76 -10.15 6.88 5.89
CA GLY A 76 -9.42 7.95 6.58
C GLY A 76 -8.95 9.05 5.64
N VAL A 77 -8.37 8.70 4.48
CA VAL A 77 -7.99 9.68 3.43
C VAL A 77 -9.21 10.48 2.98
N ALA A 78 -10.35 9.82 2.74
CA ALA A 78 -11.59 10.48 2.32
C ALA A 78 -12.04 11.54 3.33
N VAL A 79 -12.00 11.23 4.63
CA VAL A 79 -12.28 12.19 5.70
C VAL A 79 -11.28 13.35 5.66
N GLY A 80 -9.99 13.06 5.54
CA GLY A 80 -8.95 14.08 5.49
C GLY A 80 -9.12 15.06 4.32
N ILE A 81 -9.46 14.55 3.14
CA ILE A 81 -9.72 15.37 1.93
C ILE A 81 -10.91 16.29 2.15
N VAL A 82 -12.03 15.75 2.63
CA VAL A 82 -13.25 16.55 2.84
C VAL A 82 -13.08 17.62 3.92
N LEU A 83 -12.24 17.34 4.92
CA LEU A 83 -11.86 18.35 5.94
C LEU A 83 -10.85 19.38 5.43
N GLY A 84 -10.42 19.29 4.17
CA GLY A 84 -9.45 20.23 3.57
C GLY A 84 -8.04 20.09 4.15
N SER A 85 -7.67 18.90 4.65
CA SER A 85 -6.35 18.65 5.22
C SER A 85 -5.26 18.70 4.14
N THR A 86 -4.14 19.37 4.45
CA THR A 86 -2.93 19.37 3.59
C THR A 86 -2.21 18.02 3.60
N SER A 87 -2.51 17.16 4.56
CA SER A 87 -1.90 15.84 4.70
C SER A 87 -2.94 14.77 5.07
N PRO A 88 -3.73 14.27 4.09
CA PRO A 88 -4.79 13.28 4.33
C PRO A 88 -4.25 11.94 4.88
N LEU A 89 -2.96 11.64 4.65
CA LEU A 89 -2.33 10.39 5.11
C LEU A 89 -2.30 10.24 6.63
N TRP A 90 -2.28 11.33 7.39
CA TRP A 90 -2.40 11.27 8.85
C TRP A 90 -3.75 10.71 9.30
N TYR A 91 -4.82 11.07 8.59
CA TYR A 91 -6.15 10.52 8.86
C TYR A 91 -6.19 9.02 8.53
N ALA A 92 -5.57 8.61 7.41
CA ALA A 92 -5.43 7.20 7.07
C ALA A 92 -4.73 6.41 8.19
N LEU A 93 -3.63 6.93 8.72
CA LEU A 93 -2.88 6.32 9.81
C LEU A 93 -3.73 6.17 11.09
N VAL A 94 -4.40 7.25 11.51
CA VAL A 94 -5.26 7.24 12.71
C VAL A 94 -6.41 6.24 12.56
N PHE A 95 -7.06 6.22 11.40
CA PHE A 95 -8.15 5.28 11.11
C PHE A 95 -7.66 3.83 11.11
N SER A 96 -6.51 3.56 10.50
CA SER A 96 -5.91 2.21 10.46
C SER A 96 -5.53 1.71 11.85
N ILE A 97 -4.90 2.55 12.68
CA ILE A 97 -4.56 2.20 14.06
C ILE A 97 -5.83 1.92 14.87
N THR A 98 -6.84 2.80 14.75
CA THR A 98 -8.10 2.63 15.48
C THR A 98 -8.81 1.35 15.06
N ALA A 99 -8.90 1.07 13.76
CA ALA A 99 -9.52 -0.16 13.26
C ALA A 99 -8.77 -1.41 13.72
N THR A 100 -7.43 -1.38 13.69
CA THR A 100 -6.62 -2.50 14.17
C THR A 100 -6.89 -2.83 15.64
N ILE A 101 -6.97 -1.80 16.49
CA ILE A 101 -7.31 -1.98 17.90
C ILE A 101 -8.72 -2.54 18.07
N LEU A 102 -9.70 -2.04 17.32
CA LEU A 102 -11.09 -2.51 17.38
C LEU A 102 -11.22 -3.96 16.89
N ILE A 103 -10.55 -4.31 15.78
CA ILE A 103 -10.54 -5.68 15.25
C ILE A 103 -9.92 -6.62 16.29
N HIS A 104 -8.80 -6.24 16.90
CA HIS A 104 -8.16 -7.03 17.94
C HIS A 104 -9.06 -7.21 19.17
N GLU A 105 -9.73 -6.16 19.61
CA GLU A 105 -10.63 -6.22 20.77
C GLU A 105 -11.85 -7.11 20.49
N MET A 106 -12.42 -7.03 19.27
CA MET A 106 -13.56 -7.90 18.88
C MET A 106 -13.13 -9.37 18.82
N GLN A 107 -11.93 -9.64 18.35
CA GLN A 107 -11.37 -10.98 18.28
C GLN A 107 -11.02 -11.51 19.69
N SER A 108 -10.40 -10.71 20.54
CA SER A 108 -9.99 -11.11 21.90
C SER A 108 -11.19 -11.38 22.83
N ARG A 109 -12.32 -10.73 22.58
CA ARG A 109 -13.59 -10.99 23.29
C ARG A 109 -14.44 -12.08 22.67
N GLU A 110 -13.94 -12.77 21.64
CA GLU A 110 -14.69 -13.82 20.91
C GLU A 110 -16.05 -13.37 20.35
N ILE A 111 -16.22 -12.04 20.10
CA ILE A 111 -17.46 -11.49 19.53
C ILE A 111 -17.60 -11.95 18.09
N LEU A 112 -16.49 -11.91 17.33
CA LEU A 112 -16.40 -12.33 15.93
C LEU A 112 -15.05 -12.98 15.66
N THR A 113 -14.99 -13.81 14.62
CA THR A 113 -13.71 -14.32 14.11
C THR A 113 -12.88 -13.19 13.52
N GLY A 114 -11.55 -13.35 13.43
CA GLY A 114 -10.65 -12.33 12.88
C GLY A 114 -11.07 -11.83 11.50
N ASP A 115 -11.27 -12.75 10.56
CA ASP A 115 -11.66 -12.42 9.19
C ASP A 115 -13.07 -11.79 9.10
N ALA A 116 -14.02 -12.21 9.95
CA ALA A 116 -15.34 -11.57 9.98
C ALA A 116 -15.28 -10.13 10.48
N SER A 117 -14.48 -9.86 11.51
CA SER A 117 -14.25 -8.49 12.01
C SER A 117 -13.63 -7.62 10.92
N ILE A 118 -12.60 -8.13 10.24
CA ILE A 118 -11.93 -7.42 9.15
C ILE A 118 -12.91 -7.12 8.01
N ALA A 119 -13.74 -8.10 7.60
CA ALA A 119 -14.70 -7.92 6.51
C ALA A 119 -15.72 -6.81 6.80
N ILE A 120 -16.14 -6.65 8.04
CA ILE A 120 -17.05 -5.56 8.46
C ILE A 120 -16.34 -4.20 8.29
N PHE A 121 -15.11 -4.07 8.77
CA PHE A 121 -14.35 -2.82 8.63
C PHE A 121 -14.04 -2.53 7.16
N LEU A 122 -13.65 -3.52 6.36
CA LEU A 122 -13.39 -3.41 4.93
C LEU A 122 -14.59 -2.82 4.20
N THR A 123 -15.75 -3.46 4.30
CA THR A 123 -16.97 -3.04 3.58
C THR A 123 -17.52 -1.74 4.13
N GLY A 124 -17.56 -1.59 5.45
CA GLY A 124 -18.07 -0.40 6.11
C GLY A 124 -17.25 0.86 5.81
N MET A 125 -15.92 0.76 5.89
CA MET A 125 -15.04 1.89 5.67
C MET A 125 -14.93 2.27 4.20
N LEU A 126 -14.97 1.30 3.27
CA LEU A 126 -15.06 1.58 1.85
C LEU A 126 -16.35 2.35 1.51
N ALA A 127 -17.49 1.85 1.99
CA ALA A 127 -18.78 2.50 1.77
C ALA A 127 -18.81 3.91 2.38
N LEU A 128 -18.32 4.07 3.62
CA LEU A 128 -18.26 5.35 4.32
C LEU A 128 -17.35 6.34 3.57
N GLY A 129 -16.18 5.91 3.13
CA GLY A 129 -15.24 6.74 2.36
C GLY A 129 -15.87 7.25 1.06
N LEU A 130 -16.52 6.38 0.30
CA LEU A 130 -17.22 6.77 -0.95
C LEU A 130 -18.36 7.76 -0.68
N VAL A 131 -19.16 7.54 0.36
CA VAL A 131 -20.25 8.45 0.72
C VAL A 131 -19.72 9.81 1.15
N ILE A 132 -18.70 9.86 1.99
CA ILE A 132 -18.09 11.11 2.46
C ILE A 132 -17.53 11.91 1.28
N LEU A 133 -16.79 11.29 0.36
CA LEU A 133 -16.26 11.95 -0.84
C LEU A 133 -17.38 12.50 -1.72
N ARG A 134 -18.48 11.74 -1.86
CA ARG A 134 -19.64 12.18 -2.65
C ARG A 134 -20.35 13.40 -2.03
N LEU A 135 -20.47 13.44 -0.71
CA LEU A 135 -21.09 14.56 0.02
C LEU A 135 -20.18 15.78 0.08
N GLY A 136 -18.87 15.60 0.08
CA GLY A 136 -17.88 16.68 0.13
C GLY A 136 -17.74 17.53 -1.12
N GLY A 137 -18.53 17.29 -2.16
CA GLY A 137 -18.58 18.09 -3.38
C GLY A 137 -17.74 17.47 -4.52
N GLY A 138 -18.34 16.63 -5.29
CA GLY A 138 -17.97 15.79 -6.43
C GLY A 138 -16.92 16.21 -7.47
N GLY A 139 -16.04 17.17 -7.19
CA GLY A 139 -14.92 17.54 -8.07
C GLY A 139 -13.63 16.73 -7.89
N ILE A 140 -13.60 15.81 -6.90
CA ILE A 140 -12.39 15.11 -6.44
C ILE A 140 -12.27 13.69 -7.07
N THR A 141 -13.01 13.41 -8.13
CA THR A 141 -13.10 12.04 -8.69
C THR A 141 -11.81 11.54 -9.34
N THR A 142 -10.89 12.41 -9.73
CA THR A 142 -9.68 12.03 -10.47
C THR A 142 -8.58 11.47 -9.55
N ASP A 143 -8.56 11.86 -8.28
CA ASP A 143 -7.51 11.42 -7.35
C ASP A 143 -7.88 10.16 -6.57
N ILE A 144 -9.16 9.79 -6.53
CA ILE A 144 -9.66 8.65 -5.74
C ILE A 144 -9.04 7.33 -6.20
N GLU A 145 -8.92 7.14 -7.52
CA GLU A 145 -8.33 5.91 -8.07
C GLU A 145 -6.85 5.77 -7.70
N GLY A 146 -6.11 6.88 -7.71
CA GLY A 146 -4.72 6.91 -7.27
C GLY A 146 -4.54 6.54 -5.79
N TYR A 147 -5.47 6.95 -4.93
CA TYR A 147 -5.44 6.58 -3.50
C TYR A 147 -5.91 5.15 -3.22
N LEU A 148 -6.85 4.63 -4.02
CA LEU A 148 -7.37 3.26 -3.85
C LEU A 148 -6.39 2.20 -4.35
N PHE A 149 -5.82 2.44 -5.54
CA PHE A 149 -4.99 1.44 -6.22
C PHE A 149 -3.50 1.75 -6.14
N GLY A 150 -3.15 2.97 -5.72
CA GLY A 150 -1.78 3.46 -5.77
C GLY A 150 -1.28 3.66 -7.21
N ASN A 151 -0.12 4.26 -7.35
CA ASN A 151 0.55 4.35 -8.64
C ASN A 151 2.03 4.05 -8.45
N LEU A 152 2.42 2.82 -8.73
CA LEU A 152 3.81 2.35 -8.62
C LEU A 152 4.77 3.17 -9.49
N LEU A 153 4.27 3.75 -10.59
CA LEU A 153 5.08 4.56 -11.50
C LEU A 153 5.37 5.98 -10.96
N LEU A 154 4.71 6.41 -9.90
CA LEU A 154 4.96 7.71 -9.25
C LEU A 154 5.90 7.61 -8.04
N ILE A 155 6.57 6.48 -7.84
CA ILE A 155 7.51 6.30 -6.75
C ILE A 155 8.78 7.12 -7.03
N ASP A 156 8.99 8.17 -6.25
CA ASP A 156 10.22 8.96 -6.23
C ASP A 156 11.31 8.28 -5.36
N GLU A 157 12.51 8.85 -5.36
CA GLU A 157 13.64 8.30 -4.57
C GLU A 157 13.36 8.29 -3.07
N ALA A 158 12.71 9.33 -2.57
CA ALA A 158 12.40 9.43 -1.14
C ALA A 158 11.38 8.38 -0.71
N SER A 159 10.37 8.12 -1.56
CA SER A 159 9.38 7.06 -1.35
C SER A 159 10.03 5.67 -1.40
N LEU A 160 10.95 5.44 -2.34
CA LEU A 160 11.67 4.17 -2.44
C LEU A 160 12.54 3.90 -1.20
N ASP A 161 13.24 4.93 -0.71
CA ASP A 161 14.04 4.84 0.51
C ASP A 161 13.16 4.50 1.72
N PHE A 162 11.99 5.14 1.83
CA PHE A 162 11.04 4.90 2.90
C PHE A 162 10.44 3.48 2.83
N ILE A 163 10.04 3.02 1.64
CA ILE A 163 9.56 1.65 1.42
C ILE A 163 10.65 0.64 1.80
N SER A 164 11.89 0.84 1.37
CA SER A 164 13.01 -0.05 1.66
C SER A 164 13.27 -0.17 3.17
N LEU A 165 13.19 0.95 3.88
CA LEU A 165 13.36 1.00 5.32
C LEU A 165 12.23 0.26 6.05
N ILE A 166 10.97 0.48 5.64
CA ILE A 166 9.82 -0.24 6.20
C ILE A 166 9.92 -1.73 5.94
N CYS A 167 10.26 -2.13 4.71
CA CYS A 167 10.42 -3.54 4.35
C CYS A 167 11.50 -4.22 5.19
N LEU A 168 12.65 -3.56 5.39
CA LEU A 168 13.72 -4.07 6.25
C LEU A 168 13.25 -4.22 7.69
N PHE A 169 12.55 -3.22 8.22
CA PHE A 169 12.05 -3.24 9.60
C PHE A 169 10.96 -4.30 9.82
N SER A 170 10.21 -4.63 8.77
CA SER A 170 9.14 -5.64 8.84
C SER A 170 9.65 -7.08 8.83
N ILE A 171 10.90 -7.30 8.40
CA ILE A 171 11.52 -8.64 8.36
C ILE A 171 12.30 -8.95 9.64
N ILE A 172 12.76 -7.91 10.37
CA ILE A 172 13.49 -8.04 11.63
C ILE A 172 12.55 -8.19 12.82
#